data_86da8ff83ecb0671bbf02a51a86b7c0f
#
_entry.id   86da8ff83ecb0671bbf02a51a86b7c0f
#
_cell.length_a   1.000
_cell.length_b   1.000
_cell.length_c   1.000
_cell.angle_alpha   90.00
_cell.angle_beta   90.00
_cell.angle_gamma   90.00
#
_symmetry.space_group_name_H-M   'P 1'
#
loop_
_entity.id
_entity.type
_entity.pdbx_description
1 polymer ?
#
loop_
_entity_poly.entity_id
_entity_poly.type
_entity_poly.pdbx_seq_one_letter_code
_entity_poly.pdbx_strand_id
1 'polypeptide(L)'
;MKKIIAGGLIFALCLYCALAGDAAVFVDAGFSSDGSIYLFGQYGKTDKSFRGWAEIYTVDVAKNDFVKGGTYKIQPSSVTAGKSGREVYDSLAAKSYFDTKKYNCTPASPDQILYICGDENKGGSDEIVFKDFAGKLGSKSTYRIRLIPTVRGTGENAKSSFYILMEKLDENGSVVSRQKIGSPDVVRKGVTSYKIEKILCNKSGDGIVFIVAKTMEDKTGVLIRYMAETAKLFG
;
A
#
# COMPACT_ATOMS: atom_id res chain seq x y z
N MET A 1 29.71 60.45 1.50
CA MET A 1 29.92 59.25 2.30
C MET A 1 28.74 58.32 2.05
N LYS A 2 28.91 57.31 1.19
CA LYS A 2 27.86 56.32 0.86
C LYS A 2 27.99 55.12 1.80
N LYS A 3 26.97 54.87 2.64
CA LYS A 3 26.89 53.70 3.48
C LYS A 3 26.36 52.53 2.65
N ILE A 4 27.19 51.52 2.41
CA ILE A 4 26.82 50.22 1.80
C ILE A 4 26.22 49.36 2.89
N ILE A 5 24.93 49.09 2.82
CA ILE A 5 24.25 48.09 3.67
C ILE A 5 24.41 46.74 2.97
N ALA A 6 25.27 45.88 3.52
CA ALA A 6 25.41 44.49 3.10
C ALA A 6 24.22 43.70 3.67
N GLY A 7 23.23 43.42 2.84
CA GLY A 7 22.14 42.52 3.15
C GLY A 7 22.64 41.08 3.11
N GLY A 8 22.82 40.47 4.29
CA GLY A 8 23.13 39.04 4.40
C GLY A 8 21.92 38.21 3.98
N LEU A 9 22.05 37.54 2.86
CA LEU A 9 21.10 36.52 2.40
C LEU A 9 21.29 35.26 3.27
N ILE A 10 20.47 35.10 4.29
CA ILE A 10 20.40 33.86 5.07
C ILE A 10 19.71 32.84 4.18
N PHE A 11 20.51 31.99 3.53
CA PHE A 11 20.04 30.81 2.84
C PHE A 11 19.62 29.81 3.91
N ALA A 12 18.33 29.78 4.26
CA ALA A 12 17.75 28.72 5.07
C ALA A 12 17.80 27.43 4.26
N LEU A 13 18.89 26.68 4.45
CA LEU A 13 19.01 25.30 3.98
C LEU A 13 17.99 24.50 4.78
N CYS A 14 16.78 24.30 4.22
CA CYS A 14 15.89 23.26 4.70
C CYS A 14 16.61 21.92 4.50
N LEU A 15 17.30 21.48 5.54
CA LEU A 15 17.69 20.07 5.68
C LEU A 15 16.38 19.27 5.72
N TYR A 16 15.91 18.84 4.56
CA TYR A 16 15.11 17.64 4.49
C TYR A 16 16.02 16.54 5.05
N CYS A 17 15.82 16.20 6.31
CA CYS A 17 16.26 14.89 6.79
C CYS A 17 15.52 13.88 5.90
N ALA A 18 16.15 13.51 4.79
CA ALA A 18 15.85 12.26 4.14
C ALA A 18 16.08 11.23 5.25
N LEU A 19 14.99 10.77 5.88
CA LEU A 19 15.03 9.54 6.65
C LEU A 19 15.49 8.50 5.66
N ALA A 20 16.81 8.26 5.65
CA ALA A 20 17.42 7.21 4.88
C ALA A 20 16.82 5.91 5.43
N GLY A 21 15.80 5.42 4.79
CA GLY A 21 15.06 4.23 5.14
C GLY A 21 14.93 3.37 3.89
N ASP A 22 14.90 2.07 4.05
CA ASP A 22 14.59 1.13 2.98
C ASP A 22 13.09 1.22 2.64
N ALA A 23 12.72 2.24 1.86
CA ALA A 23 11.36 2.42 1.36
C ALA A 23 11.14 1.59 0.08
N ALA A 24 10.15 0.73 0.10
CA ALA A 24 9.75 -0.03 -1.07
C ALA A 24 9.17 0.87 -2.15
N VAL A 25 9.41 0.51 -3.41
CA VAL A 25 8.64 1.00 -4.56
C VAL A 25 7.52 0.00 -4.82
N PHE A 26 6.28 0.48 -4.81
CA PHE A 26 5.10 -0.32 -5.12
C PHE A 26 4.92 -0.46 -6.64
N VAL A 27 4.55 -1.66 -7.10
CA VAL A 27 4.25 -1.95 -8.50
C VAL A 27 2.84 -2.53 -8.59
N ASP A 28 1.94 -1.79 -9.23
CA ASP A 28 0.58 -2.23 -9.53
C ASP A 28 0.59 -3.05 -10.83
N ALA A 29 0.46 -4.36 -10.71
CA ALA A 29 0.27 -5.24 -11.88
C ALA A 29 -1.23 -5.44 -12.17
N GLY A 30 -2.11 -5.09 -11.23
CA GLY A 30 -3.54 -4.95 -11.40
C GLY A 30 -4.38 -6.18 -11.23
N PHE A 31 -5.58 -6.13 -11.81
CA PHE A 31 -6.59 -7.17 -11.70
C PHE A 31 -6.56 -8.14 -12.88
N SER A 32 -6.91 -9.40 -12.62
CA SER A 32 -7.30 -10.34 -13.67
C SER A 32 -8.54 -9.84 -14.43
N SER A 33 -8.77 -10.35 -15.62
CA SER A 33 -9.90 -9.92 -16.47
C SER A 33 -11.27 -10.10 -15.82
N ASP A 34 -11.40 -11.11 -14.95
CA ASP A 34 -12.61 -11.39 -14.16
C ASP A 34 -12.63 -10.69 -12.78
N GLY A 35 -11.58 -9.96 -12.44
CA GLY A 35 -11.44 -9.23 -11.19
C GLY A 35 -11.24 -10.10 -9.94
N SER A 36 -11.13 -11.43 -10.08
CA SER A 36 -10.99 -12.35 -8.94
C SER A 36 -9.59 -12.36 -8.33
N ILE A 37 -8.58 -11.99 -9.10
CA ILE A 37 -7.18 -11.95 -8.70
C ILE A 37 -6.66 -10.51 -8.76
N TYR A 38 -5.86 -10.13 -7.77
CA TYR A 38 -5.05 -8.93 -7.78
C TYR A 38 -3.57 -9.29 -7.68
N LEU A 39 -2.77 -8.76 -8.59
CA LEU A 39 -1.32 -8.97 -8.65
C LEU A 39 -0.60 -7.67 -8.38
N PHE A 40 0.32 -7.68 -7.44
CA PHE A 40 1.19 -6.55 -7.17
C PHE A 40 2.60 -7.00 -6.83
N GLY A 41 3.53 -6.07 -6.94
CA GLY A 41 4.89 -6.29 -6.52
C GLY A 41 5.43 -5.12 -5.71
N GLN A 42 6.59 -5.34 -5.12
CA GLN A 42 7.36 -4.29 -4.49
C GLN A 42 8.85 -4.62 -4.55
N TYR A 43 9.65 -3.59 -4.56
CA TYR A 43 11.11 -3.74 -4.55
C TYR A 43 11.78 -2.58 -3.84
N GLY A 44 13.01 -2.79 -3.44
CA GLY A 44 13.81 -1.77 -2.78
C GLY A 44 15.28 -2.15 -2.72
N LYS A 45 16.01 -1.36 -1.96
CA LYS A 45 17.42 -1.56 -1.69
C LYS A 45 17.68 -1.29 -0.22
N THR A 46 18.37 -2.21 0.44
CA THR A 46 18.71 -2.05 1.86
C THR A 46 19.70 -0.91 2.06
N ASP A 47 19.48 -0.06 3.06
CA ASP A 47 20.29 1.13 3.32
C ASP A 47 21.76 0.80 3.63
N LYS A 48 22.00 -0.06 4.60
CA LYS A 48 23.36 -0.32 5.08
C LYS A 48 24.17 -1.25 4.20
N SER A 49 23.54 -2.23 3.57
CA SER A 49 24.24 -3.25 2.76
C SER A 49 24.11 -3.02 1.26
N PHE A 50 23.31 -2.04 0.82
CA PHE A 50 23.07 -1.69 -0.58
C PHE A 50 22.70 -2.90 -1.46
N ARG A 51 21.91 -3.83 -0.90
CA ARG A 51 21.47 -5.05 -1.58
C ARG A 51 20.04 -4.86 -2.08
N GLY A 52 19.83 -5.12 -3.36
CA GLY A 52 18.49 -5.11 -3.94
C GLY A 52 17.64 -6.28 -3.42
N TRP A 53 16.34 -6.07 -3.33
CA TRP A 53 15.35 -7.09 -3.02
C TRP A 53 14.07 -6.83 -3.80
N ALA A 54 13.25 -7.87 -3.98
CA ALA A 54 11.97 -7.77 -4.68
C ALA A 54 11.00 -8.85 -4.21
N GLU A 55 9.71 -8.53 -4.29
CA GLU A 55 8.62 -9.43 -3.94
C GLU A 55 7.46 -9.25 -4.94
N ILE A 56 6.79 -10.34 -5.29
CA ILE A 56 5.57 -10.36 -6.12
C ILE A 56 4.53 -11.20 -5.40
N TYR A 57 3.28 -10.73 -5.38
CA TYR A 57 2.18 -11.32 -4.65
C TYR A 57 0.96 -11.45 -5.55
N THR A 58 0.37 -12.63 -5.55
CA THR A 58 -0.92 -12.93 -6.21
C THR A 58 -1.96 -13.13 -5.13
N VAL A 59 -3.00 -12.29 -5.11
CA VAL A 59 -4.04 -12.25 -4.08
C VAL A 59 -5.37 -12.70 -4.68
N ASP A 60 -6.05 -13.62 -3.99
CA ASP A 60 -7.46 -13.95 -4.23
C ASP A 60 -8.32 -12.87 -3.56
N VAL A 61 -8.99 -12.05 -4.36
CA VAL A 61 -9.71 -10.85 -3.88
C VAL A 61 -10.85 -11.23 -2.93
N ALA A 62 -11.55 -12.31 -3.20
CA ALA A 62 -12.69 -12.74 -2.39
C ALA A 62 -12.26 -13.33 -1.05
N LYS A 63 -11.12 -14.02 -1.02
CA LYS A 63 -10.62 -14.68 0.19
C LYS A 63 -9.76 -13.77 1.06
N ASN A 64 -9.28 -12.65 0.52
CA ASN A 64 -8.29 -11.80 1.19
C ASN A 64 -7.03 -12.58 1.60
N ASP A 65 -6.55 -13.43 0.72
CA ASP A 65 -5.41 -14.31 0.99
C ASP A 65 -4.56 -14.50 -0.28
N PHE A 66 -3.32 -14.92 -0.08
CA PHE A 66 -2.46 -15.24 -1.21
C PHE A 66 -2.91 -16.52 -1.90
N VAL A 67 -2.88 -16.49 -3.22
CA VAL A 67 -3.02 -17.73 -4.01
C VAL A 67 -1.89 -18.68 -3.64
N LYS A 68 -2.21 -19.97 -3.47
CA LYS A 68 -1.21 -20.99 -3.16
C LYS A 68 -0.09 -20.99 -4.21
N GLY A 69 1.16 -20.81 -3.76
CA GLY A 69 2.33 -20.67 -4.63
C GLY A 69 2.42 -19.33 -5.37
N GLY A 70 1.55 -18.36 -5.08
CA GLY A 70 1.51 -17.05 -5.73
C GLY A 70 2.36 -15.98 -5.05
N THR A 71 3.33 -16.36 -4.21
CA THR A 71 4.27 -15.43 -3.56
C THR A 71 5.69 -15.73 -4.02
N TYR A 72 6.33 -14.74 -4.62
CA TYR A 72 7.69 -14.84 -5.14
C TYR A 72 8.57 -13.80 -4.48
N LYS A 73 9.80 -14.18 -4.08
CA LYS A 73 10.71 -13.29 -3.33
C LYS A 73 12.15 -13.51 -3.74
N ILE A 74 12.89 -12.41 -3.87
CA ILE A 74 14.35 -12.39 -3.86
C ILE A 74 14.77 -11.54 -2.66
N GLN A 75 15.36 -12.19 -1.66
CA GLN A 75 15.83 -11.54 -0.44
C GLN A 75 17.20 -10.86 -0.67
N PRO A 76 17.52 -9.81 0.11
CA PRO A 76 18.83 -9.19 0.06
C PRO A 76 19.94 -10.23 0.35
N SER A 77 20.93 -10.34 -0.54
CA SER A 77 22.01 -11.32 -0.40
C SER A 77 23.29 -10.82 -1.06
N SER A 78 24.38 -11.59 -0.99
CA SER A 78 25.60 -11.29 -1.73
C SER A 78 25.37 -11.27 -3.26
N VAL A 79 24.45 -12.07 -3.77
CA VAL A 79 24.08 -12.13 -5.20
C VAL A 79 23.37 -10.84 -5.67
N THR A 80 22.71 -10.14 -4.76
CA THR A 80 22.01 -8.89 -5.06
C THR A 80 22.80 -7.64 -4.64
N ALA A 81 24.02 -7.82 -4.13
CA ALA A 81 24.91 -6.71 -3.79
C ALA A 81 25.21 -5.85 -5.03
N GLY A 82 25.10 -4.53 -4.88
CA GLY A 82 25.31 -3.58 -5.97
C GLY A 82 24.16 -3.46 -6.98
N LYS A 83 23.21 -4.41 -6.99
CA LYS A 83 22.03 -4.31 -7.88
C LYS A 83 21.00 -3.33 -7.32
N SER A 84 20.35 -2.61 -8.21
CA SER A 84 19.18 -1.81 -7.84
C SER A 84 17.99 -2.72 -7.52
N GLY A 85 17.04 -2.22 -6.73
CA GLY A 85 15.80 -2.95 -6.45
C GLY A 85 15.02 -3.26 -7.74
N ARG A 86 15.05 -2.35 -8.72
CA ARG A 86 14.40 -2.51 -10.02
C ARG A 86 14.98 -3.68 -10.82
N GLU A 87 16.30 -3.80 -10.91
CA GLU A 87 16.95 -4.93 -11.60
C GLU A 87 16.60 -6.27 -10.96
N VAL A 88 16.53 -6.30 -9.61
CA VAL A 88 16.13 -7.51 -8.88
C VAL A 88 14.65 -7.84 -9.14
N TYR A 89 13.79 -6.81 -9.18
CA TYR A 89 12.38 -6.98 -9.51
C TYR A 89 12.16 -7.52 -10.92
N ASP A 90 12.83 -6.95 -11.91
CA ASP A 90 12.71 -7.39 -13.31
C ASP A 90 13.18 -8.85 -13.48
N SER A 91 14.25 -9.23 -12.77
CA SER A 91 14.70 -10.64 -12.73
C SER A 91 13.66 -11.56 -12.07
N LEU A 92 13.01 -11.11 -10.99
CA LEU A 92 11.97 -11.88 -10.31
C LEU A 92 10.72 -12.02 -11.19
N ALA A 93 10.29 -10.92 -11.82
CA ALA A 93 9.15 -10.91 -12.73
C ALA A 93 9.35 -11.86 -13.93
N ALA A 94 10.55 -11.89 -14.50
CA ALA A 94 10.90 -12.83 -15.56
C ALA A 94 10.81 -14.29 -15.10
N LYS A 95 11.29 -14.60 -13.89
CA LYS A 95 11.24 -15.95 -13.30
C LYS A 95 9.80 -16.41 -13.01
N SER A 96 8.94 -15.52 -12.51
CA SER A 96 7.56 -15.81 -12.15
C SER A 96 6.58 -15.66 -13.31
N TYR A 97 7.05 -15.26 -14.49
CA TYR A 97 6.21 -14.91 -15.63
C TYR A 97 5.24 -16.03 -16.04
N PHE A 98 5.71 -17.26 -16.15
CA PHE A 98 4.85 -18.39 -16.56
C PHE A 98 3.74 -18.69 -15.56
N ASP A 99 3.97 -18.46 -14.28
CA ASP A 99 2.99 -18.69 -13.23
C ASP A 99 1.98 -17.54 -13.11
N THR A 100 2.40 -16.31 -13.40
CA THR A 100 1.59 -15.10 -13.24
C THR A 100 0.81 -14.74 -14.49
N LYS A 101 1.37 -14.97 -15.69
CA LYS A 101 0.72 -14.60 -16.96
C LYS A 101 -0.66 -15.22 -17.18
N LYS A 102 -0.93 -16.38 -16.58
CA LYS A 102 -2.23 -17.08 -16.70
C LYS A 102 -3.40 -16.25 -16.17
N TYR A 103 -3.12 -15.31 -15.25
CA TYR A 103 -4.14 -14.41 -14.69
C TYR A 103 -4.44 -13.22 -15.59
N ASN A 104 -3.58 -12.92 -16.57
CA ASN A 104 -3.72 -11.81 -17.51
C ASN A 104 -4.07 -10.49 -16.81
N CYS A 105 -3.35 -10.21 -15.70
CA CYS A 105 -3.59 -9.01 -14.92
C CYS A 105 -3.18 -7.75 -15.69
N THR A 106 -3.99 -6.71 -15.55
CA THR A 106 -3.72 -5.38 -16.11
C THR A 106 -3.80 -4.32 -15.02
N PRO A 107 -2.90 -3.33 -15.00
CA PRO A 107 -2.96 -2.24 -14.03
C PRO A 107 -4.32 -1.57 -13.99
N ALA A 108 -4.73 -1.12 -12.81
CA ALA A 108 -6.00 -0.43 -12.64
C ALA A 108 -6.06 0.84 -13.50
N SER A 109 -7.15 1.02 -14.23
CA SER A 109 -7.43 2.25 -15.00
C SER A 109 -7.82 3.39 -14.04
N PRO A 110 -7.74 4.66 -14.46
CA PRO A 110 -8.07 5.80 -13.60
C PRO A 110 -9.45 5.73 -12.93
N ASP A 111 -10.46 5.19 -13.62
CA ASP A 111 -11.82 4.99 -13.10
C ASP A 111 -11.94 3.88 -12.04
N GLN A 112 -10.95 3.00 -11.95
CA GLN A 112 -10.83 1.98 -10.91
C GLN A 112 -10.09 2.48 -9.65
N ILE A 113 -9.54 3.68 -9.68
CA ILE A 113 -8.82 4.28 -8.55
C ILE A 113 -9.81 5.10 -7.72
N LEU A 114 -10.15 4.61 -6.54
CA LEU A 114 -11.10 5.25 -5.64
C LEU A 114 -10.45 6.27 -4.71
N TYR A 115 -9.18 6.05 -4.37
CA TYR A 115 -8.40 6.90 -3.48
C TYR A 115 -6.90 6.75 -3.71
N ILE A 116 -6.20 7.87 -3.65
CA ILE A 116 -4.73 7.93 -3.56
C ILE A 116 -4.40 8.87 -2.40
N CYS A 117 -3.49 8.45 -1.51
CA CYS A 117 -2.99 9.30 -0.46
C CYS A 117 -2.14 10.42 -1.05
N GLY A 118 -2.58 11.67 -0.86
CA GLY A 118 -1.88 12.88 -1.28
C GLY A 118 -1.35 13.67 -0.09
N ASP A 119 -0.58 14.73 -0.38
CA ASP A 119 -0.03 15.62 0.63
C ASP A 119 -1.12 16.36 1.43
N GLU A 120 -2.30 16.53 0.86
CA GLU A 120 -3.46 17.16 1.50
C GLU A 120 -3.98 16.39 2.72
N ASN A 121 -3.70 15.09 2.79
CA ASN A 121 -4.12 14.21 3.89
C ASN A 121 -3.09 14.11 5.04
N LYS A 122 -2.08 14.99 5.09
CA LYS A 122 -1.15 15.09 6.23
C LYS A 122 -1.82 15.65 7.50
N GLY A 123 -3.05 16.08 7.40
CA GLY A 123 -3.83 16.77 8.45
C GLY A 123 -4.84 15.88 9.20
N GLY A 124 -4.60 14.59 9.39
CA GLY A 124 -5.24 13.86 10.49
C GLY A 124 -6.72 13.51 10.35
N SER A 125 -7.27 13.39 9.15
CA SER A 125 -8.57 12.71 8.98
C SER A 125 -8.32 11.20 8.98
N ASP A 126 -8.73 10.52 10.04
CA ASP A 126 -8.68 9.05 10.13
C ASP A 126 -9.72 8.38 9.22
N GLU A 127 -10.48 9.17 8.45
CA GLU A 127 -11.56 8.71 7.59
C GLU A 127 -11.29 9.06 6.11
N ILE A 128 -11.44 8.06 5.24
CA ILE A 128 -11.42 8.24 3.79
C ILE A 128 -12.85 8.08 3.29
N VAL A 129 -13.36 9.06 2.54
CA VAL A 129 -14.72 9.02 2.00
C VAL A 129 -14.67 9.17 0.48
N PHE A 130 -15.37 8.27 -0.21
CA PHE A 130 -15.53 8.34 -1.67
C PHE A 130 -16.94 7.91 -2.09
N LYS A 131 -17.33 8.28 -3.30
CA LYS A 131 -18.63 7.93 -3.87
C LYS A 131 -18.76 6.42 -4.04
N ASP A 132 -20.01 5.94 -3.95
CA ASP A 132 -20.33 4.54 -4.24
C ASP A 132 -19.95 4.20 -5.70
N PHE A 133 -19.05 3.25 -5.84
CA PHE A 133 -18.53 2.76 -7.12
C PHE A 133 -19.26 1.49 -7.59
N ALA A 134 -19.91 0.77 -6.67
CA ALA A 134 -20.69 -0.44 -6.93
C ALA A 134 -22.19 -0.12 -7.17
N GLY A 135 -22.58 1.13 -6.94
CA GLY A 135 -23.96 1.58 -7.07
C GLY A 135 -24.39 1.77 -8.51
N LYS A 136 -25.70 1.78 -8.73
CA LYS A 136 -26.29 2.15 -10.02
C LYS A 136 -26.01 3.63 -10.31
N LEU A 137 -25.90 3.98 -11.59
CA LEU A 137 -25.81 5.38 -12.04
C LEU A 137 -26.86 6.24 -11.33
N GLY A 138 -26.41 7.32 -10.68
CA GLY A 138 -27.27 8.21 -9.90
C GLY A 138 -27.34 7.93 -8.41
N SER A 139 -26.66 6.90 -7.88
CA SER A 139 -26.56 6.68 -6.44
C SER A 139 -25.85 7.86 -5.77
N LYS A 140 -26.45 8.42 -4.72
CA LYS A 140 -25.86 9.43 -3.85
C LYS A 140 -25.15 8.81 -2.64
N SER A 141 -25.11 7.48 -2.56
CA SER A 141 -24.41 6.79 -1.47
C SER A 141 -22.89 6.98 -1.54
N THR A 142 -22.26 6.83 -0.40
CA THR A 142 -20.79 6.95 -0.25
C THR A 142 -20.26 5.79 0.56
N TYR A 143 -18.96 5.53 0.41
CA TYR A 143 -18.22 4.65 1.31
C TYR A 143 -17.36 5.49 2.25
N ARG A 144 -17.39 5.12 3.53
CA ARG A 144 -16.51 5.63 4.58
C ARG A 144 -15.60 4.54 5.04
N ILE A 145 -14.29 4.79 4.97
CA ILE A 145 -13.23 3.84 5.29
C ILE A 145 -12.46 4.34 6.49
N ARG A 146 -12.22 3.47 7.46
CA ARG A 146 -11.35 3.71 8.61
C ARG A 146 -10.38 2.57 8.77
N LEU A 147 -9.10 2.87 8.88
CA LEU A 147 -8.07 1.92 9.29
C LEU A 147 -7.98 1.93 10.81
N ILE A 148 -8.15 0.77 11.44
CA ILE A 148 -8.17 0.62 12.90
C ILE A 148 -6.94 -0.20 13.33
N PRO A 149 -5.81 0.45 13.65
CA PRO A 149 -4.61 -0.23 14.08
C PRO A 149 -4.63 -0.48 15.59
N THR A 150 -3.95 -1.54 16.00
CA THR A 150 -3.56 -1.80 17.39
C THR A 150 -2.05 -2.00 17.41
N VAL A 151 -1.32 -1.14 18.13
CA VAL A 151 0.14 -1.22 18.26
C VAL A 151 0.52 -1.31 19.74
N ARG A 152 1.37 -2.26 20.08
CA ARG A 152 1.92 -2.47 21.43
C ARG A 152 3.43 -2.55 21.35
N GLY A 153 4.11 -1.82 22.23
CA GLY A 153 5.57 -1.71 22.23
C GLY A 153 6.07 -0.73 21.16
N THR A 154 7.38 -0.66 20.98
CA THR A 154 8.07 0.29 20.09
C THR A 154 9.19 -0.40 19.32
N GLY A 155 9.60 0.19 18.20
CA GLY A 155 10.71 -0.26 17.39
C GLY A 155 10.60 -1.71 16.94
N GLU A 156 11.71 -2.44 16.91
CA GLU A 156 11.77 -3.86 16.51
C GLU A 156 10.93 -4.80 17.39
N ASN A 157 10.58 -4.38 18.61
CA ASN A 157 9.76 -5.13 19.55
C ASN A 157 8.26 -4.83 19.44
N ALA A 158 7.87 -3.89 18.59
CA ALA A 158 6.47 -3.59 18.34
C ALA A 158 5.72 -4.86 17.91
N LYS A 159 4.51 -5.03 18.41
CA LYS A 159 3.54 -6.03 17.96
C LYS A 159 2.29 -5.30 17.56
N SER A 160 1.86 -5.47 16.34
CA SER A 160 0.72 -4.73 15.83
C SER A 160 -0.18 -5.57 14.96
N SER A 161 -1.43 -5.17 14.91
CA SER A 161 -2.45 -5.70 14.01
C SER A 161 -3.34 -4.56 13.55
N PHE A 162 -4.15 -4.78 12.54
CA PHE A 162 -5.18 -3.83 12.13
C PHE A 162 -6.33 -4.56 11.44
N TYR A 163 -7.41 -3.84 11.28
CA TYR A 163 -8.47 -4.13 10.32
C TYR A 163 -8.95 -2.82 9.68
N ILE A 164 -9.62 -2.93 8.56
CA ILE A 164 -10.27 -1.82 7.88
C ILE A 164 -11.77 -1.96 8.11
N LEU A 165 -12.39 -0.90 8.61
CA LEU A 165 -13.83 -0.79 8.70
C LEU A 165 -14.33 -0.02 7.48
N MET A 166 -15.13 -0.67 6.65
CA MET A 166 -15.79 -0.08 5.50
C MET A 166 -17.28 0.01 5.78
N GLU A 167 -17.83 1.21 5.67
CA GLU A 167 -19.25 1.51 5.86
C GLU A 167 -19.81 2.12 4.58
N LYS A 168 -20.95 1.62 4.12
CA LYS A 168 -21.74 2.26 3.06
C LYS A 168 -22.77 3.17 3.72
N LEU A 169 -22.84 4.40 3.26
CA LEU A 169 -23.75 5.43 3.75
C LEU A 169 -24.78 5.75 2.66
N ASP A 170 -26.03 5.94 3.05
CA ASP A 170 -27.06 6.46 2.16
C ASP A 170 -26.89 7.99 1.91
N GLU A 171 -27.82 8.57 1.15
CA GLU A 171 -27.79 10.00 0.85
C GLU A 171 -27.99 10.91 2.08
N ASN A 172 -28.51 10.38 3.17
CA ASN A 172 -28.72 11.09 4.44
C ASN A 172 -27.53 10.91 5.41
N GLY A 173 -26.50 10.14 5.01
CA GLY A 173 -25.34 9.82 5.83
C GLY A 173 -25.58 8.68 6.83
N SER A 174 -26.70 7.95 6.74
CA SER A 174 -26.99 6.81 7.59
C SER A 174 -26.24 5.56 7.08
N VAL A 175 -25.71 4.77 8.01
CA VAL A 175 -24.99 3.54 7.68
C VAL A 175 -25.98 2.46 7.25
N VAL A 176 -25.92 2.04 5.97
CA VAL A 176 -26.78 0.99 5.40
C VAL A 176 -26.10 -0.37 5.36
N SER A 177 -24.78 -0.41 5.31
CA SER A 177 -24.01 -1.67 5.45
C SER A 177 -22.66 -1.42 6.09
N ARG A 178 -22.08 -2.47 6.67
CA ARG A 178 -20.78 -2.42 7.32
C ARG A 178 -20.02 -3.72 7.07
N GLN A 179 -18.76 -3.59 6.68
CA GLN A 179 -17.86 -4.73 6.44
C GLN A 179 -16.53 -4.50 7.15
N LYS A 180 -16.03 -5.54 7.81
CA LYS A 180 -14.68 -5.58 8.40
C LYS A 180 -13.76 -6.36 7.47
N ILE A 181 -12.64 -5.75 7.07
CA ILE A 181 -11.66 -6.31 6.13
C ILE A 181 -10.32 -6.45 6.85
N GLY A 182 -9.66 -7.58 6.68
CA GLY A 182 -8.51 -7.98 7.46
C GLY A 182 -8.89 -8.52 8.85
N SER A 183 -7.89 -8.89 9.66
CA SER A 183 -8.10 -9.47 10.99
C SER A 183 -7.21 -8.83 12.04
N PRO A 184 -7.79 -8.37 13.20
CA PRO A 184 -7.02 -7.89 14.32
C PRO A 184 -6.21 -9.01 15.01
N ASP A 185 -6.48 -10.29 14.70
CA ASP A 185 -5.79 -11.44 15.28
C ASP A 185 -4.47 -11.74 14.57
N VAL A 186 -4.28 -11.16 13.37
CA VAL A 186 -3.02 -11.29 12.62
C VAL A 186 -2.00 -10.31 13.16
N VAL A 187 -1.23 -10.76 14.16
CA VAL A 187 -0.19 -9.96 14.81
C VAL A 187 1.10 -9.95 13.99
N ARG A 188 1.61 -8.75 13.72
CA ARG A 188 2.87 -8.50 12.99
C ARG A 188 3.93 -7.94 13.92
N LYS A 189 5.15 -8.51 13.87
CA LYS A 189 6.29 -8.04 14.68
C LYS A 189 7.04 -6.93 13.95
N GLY A 190 7.52 -5.94 14.69
CA GLY A 190 8.34 -4.84 14.20
C GLY A 190 7.57 -3.80 13.37
N VAL A 191 6.26 -3.91 13.25
CA VAL A 191 5.43 -2.92 12.54
C VAL A 191 4.93 -1.88 13.54
N THR A 192 5.28 -0.62 13.30
CA THR A 192 5.01 0.51 14.20
C THR A 192 3.83 1.37 13.73
N SER A 193 3.51 1.34 12.43
CA SER A 193 2.33 2.03 11.90
C SER A 193 1.81 1.45 10.59
N TYR A 194 0.59 1.81 10.24
CA TYR A 194 -0.08 1.46 9.00
C TYR A 194 -0.74 2.69 8.39
N LYS A 195 -0.78 2.75 7.05
CA LYS A 195 -1.43 3.83 6.31
C LYS A 195 -2.02 3.29 5.01
N ILE A 196 -3.26 3.63 4.70
CA ILE A 196 -3.82 3.34 3.38
C ILE A 196 -3.21 4.31 2.37
N GLU A 197 -2.50 3.78 1.38
CA GLU A 197 -1.87 4.57 0.32
C GLU A 197 -2.73 4.66 -0.94
N LYS A 198 -3.49 3.60 -1.23
CA LYS A 198 -4.35 3.56 -2.40
C LYS A 198 -5.55 2.64 -2.16
N ILE A 199 -6.69 2.96 -2.74
CA ILE A 199 -7.87 2.09 -2.78
C ILE A 199 -8.28 1.93 -4.25
N LEU A 200 -8.46 0.67 -4.66
CA LEU A 200 -8.78 0.29 -6.02
C LEU A 200 -10.06 -0.56 -6.03
N CYS A 201 -10.84 -0.48 -7.10
CA CYS A 201 -11.89 -1.47 -7.37
C CYS A 201 -11.60 -2.24 -8.65
N ASN A 202 -12.14 -3.44 -8.77
CA ASN A 202 -12.11 -4.17 -10.02
C ASN A 202 -13.12 -3.57 -11.01
N LYS A 203 -13.05 -3.97 -12.28
CA LYS A 203 -13.89 -3.43 -13.36
C LYS A 203 -15.39 -3.69 -13.16
N SER A 204 -15.76 -4.78 -12.50
CA SER A 204 -17.16 -5.11 -12.17
C SER A 204 -17.71 -4.32 -10.98
N GLY A 205 -16.85 -3.66 -10.19
CA GLY A 205 -17.26 -2.90 -9.00
C GLY A 205 -17.68 -3.78 -7.81
N ASP A 206 -17.40 -5.09 -7.85
CA ASP A 206 -17.73 -6.04 -6.77
C ASP A 206 -16.52 -6.49 -5.95
N GLY A 207 -15.31 -6.05 -6.32
CA GLY A 207 -14.08 -6.29 -5.59
C GLY A 207 -13.33 -5.01 -5.27
N ILE A 208 -12.81 -4.90 -4.05
CA ILE A 208 -12.03 -3.75 -3.58
C ILE A 208 -10.68 -4.21 -3.03
N VAL A 209 -9.66 -3.40 -3.27
CA VAL A 209 -8.28 -3.61 -2.81
C VAL A 209 -7.77 -2.37 -2.09
N PHE A 210 -7.27 -2.56 -0.89
CA PHE A 210 -6.60 -1.53 -0.09
C PHE A 210 -5.11 -1.80 -0.10
N ILE A 211 -4.34 -0.89 -0.65
CA ILE A 211 -2.88 -0.92 -0.56
C ILE A 211 -2.48 -0.20 0.72
N VAL A 212 -1.92 -0.97 1.64
CA VAL A 212 -1.53 -0.49 2.96
C VAL A 212 -0.01 -0.47 3.07
N ALA A 213 0.56 0.70 3.35
CA ALA A 213 1.95 0.84 3.74
C ALA A 213 2.10 0.45 5.21
N LYS A 214 3.09 -0.38 5.50
CA LYS A 214 3.57 -0.74 6.85
C LYS A 214 4.87 -0.02 7.10
N THR A 215 4.94 0.79 8.14
CA THR A 215 6.22 1.26 8.68
C THR A 215 6.74 0.22 9.65
N MET A 216 7.97 -0.20 9.47
CA MET A 216 8.65 -1.19 10.29
C MET A 216 9.95 -0.59 10.80
N GLU A 217 10.38 -1.06 11.95
CA GLU A 217 11.70 -0.72 12.50
C GLU A 217 12.47 -1.99 12.81
N ASP A 218 13.73 -2.01 12.45
CA ASP A 218 14.68 -3.02 12.80
C ASP A 218 16.05 -2.40 13.15
N LYS A 219 17.06 -3.22 13.38
CA LYS A 219 18.44 -2.77 13.68
C LYS A 219 19.09 -1.95 12.57
N THR A 220 18.52 -1.97 11.37
CA THR A 220 19.04 -1.22 10.21
C THR A 220 18.39 0.14 10.05
N GLY A 221 17.22 0.37 10.63
CA GLY A 221 16.49 1.64 10.57
C GLY A 221 14.99 1.45 10.29
N VAL A 222 14.39 2.47 9.72
CA VAL A 222 12.97 2.49 9.34
C VAL A 222 12.81 1.87 7.96
N LEU A 223 11.85 0.98 7.82
CA LEU A 223 11.52 0.28 6.59
C LEU A 223 10.06 0.55 6.21
N ILE A 224 9.78 0.75 4.94
CA ILE A 224 8.40 0.83 4.42
C ILE A 224 8.16 -0.33 3.48
N ARG A 225 7.09 -1.09 3.72
CA ARG A 225 6.66 -2.22 2.90
C ARG A 225 5.16 -2.13 2.65
N TYR A 226 4.74 -2.59 1.49
CA TYR A 226 3.34 -2.62 1.10
C TYR A 226 2.71 -3.99 1.30
N MET A 227 1.41 -3.98 1.53
CA MET A 227 0.55 -5.16 1.54
C MET A 227 -0.80 -4.79 0.95
N ALA A 228 -1.54 -5.79 0.51
CA ALA A 228 -2.92 -5.63 0.07
C ALA A 228 -3.85 -6.30 1.07
N GLU A 229 -4.93 -5.60 1.43
CA GLU A 229 -6.13 -6.18 2.03
C GLU A 229 -7.25 -6.07 0.99
N THR A 230 -8.05 -7.11 0.85
CA THR A 230 -9.04 -7.19 -0.22
C THR A 230 -10.40 -7.62 0.31
N ALA A 231 -11.45 -7.30 -0.43
CA ALA A 231 -12.78 -7.83 -0.13
C ALA A 231 -13.63 -7.94 -1.40
N LYS A 232 -14.50 -8.94 -1.40
CA LYS A 232 -15.65 -8.96 -2.29
C LYS A 232 -16.80 -8.21 -1.62
N LEU A 233 -17.45 -7.33 -2.37
CA LEU A 233 -18.59 -6.59 -1.86
C LEU A 233 -19.84 -7.46 -1.99
N PHE A 234 -20.63 -7.49 -0.94
CA PHE A 234 -21.96 -8.07 -0.99
C PHE A 234 -22.89 -7.00 -1.55
N GLY A 235 -23.54 -7.30 -2.66
CA GLY A 235 -24.58 -6.48 -3.28
C GLY A 235 -25.84 -6.42 -2.43
#